data_f86d89da201edbc5cd671733c68a31b1
#
_entry.id   f86d89da201edbc5cd671733c68a31b1
#
_cell.length_a   1.000
_cell.length_b   1.000
_cell.length_c   1.000
_cell.angle_alpha   90.00
_cell.angle_beta   90.00
_cell.angle_gamma   90.00
#
_symmetry.space_group_name_H-M   'P 1'
#
loop_
_entity.id
_entity.type
_entity.pdbx_description
1 polymer ?
#
loop_
_entity_poly.entity_id
_entity_poly.type
_entity_poly.pdbx_seq_one_letter_code
_entity_poly.pdbx_strand_id
1 'polypeptide(L)'
;MGNYLNPDNSKFQRAVNSDIYVDKTGLIKYTNRVINTMQAYVCVSRPRRFGKSMAADMLTAYYSRGCDSRELFAGLEIAEDKNFTRYLNKYDTIFLNVQEFLSRSSNVQELLTRIKQRVIRELARLYPDVELFDPEDLAETMQDIYAESKCPFILIIDEWDCIFREFKNDKEAQEKYLDFLRDLIKDKSYIHLAYMTGILPIKKYGKHSALNMFDEFSMIDPGPLASYVGFTEAEVKKLCEEYHMELSEIRNWYDGYSFEEVSSVYSPKSVVSCMRLGKLGNYWNQTETFEALQIYIDMNFEGLRDDILSMLAGEEVPVNTGSFTNDMTTFRTEDDVLTLLIHLGYLGYHYSARSVFIPNDEIRAEYVNAVSVSDWGEVSKALKNSADTLQAIWQGREKQVAEGIRQAHFETSHIQYNDENALSYTISLALYAARNFYTVHRELSGGKGFADLVFIPRKRFADKPALVVELKWNKDAVGAIAQIKEREYCQSLEEYHGNLLLVGINYDKKTQEHSCKIEEYRK
;
A
#
# COMPACT_ATOMS: atom_id res chain seq x y z
N MET A 1 -31.24 14.36 -13.61
CA MET A 1 -30.47 13.83 -12.47
C MET A 1 -30.86 12.38 -12.26
N GLY A 2 -29.93 11.47 -12.41
CA GLY A 2 -30.11 10.03 -12.20
C GLY A 2 -29.20 9.50 -11.10
N ASN A 3 -29.28 8.21 -10.82
CA ASN A 3 -28.40 7.55 -9.86
C ASN A 3 -27.07 7.18 -10.51
N TYR A 4 -27.09 6.88 -11.80
CA TYR A 4 -25.95 6.42 -12.58
C TYR A 4 -25.58 7.40 -13.69
N LEU A 5 -26.56 8.02 -14.34
CA LEU A 5 -26.38 9.06 -15.33
C LEU A 5 -26.58 10.44 -14.68
N ASN A 6 -25.56 11.27 -14.77
CA ASN A 6 -25.54 12.60 -14.19
C ASN A 6 -25.89 12.61 -12.68
N PRO A 7 -25.15 11.84 -11.85
CA PRO A 7 -25.33 11.88 -10.39
C PRO A 7 -25.11 13.29 -9.84
N ASP A 8 -25.63 13.53 -8.63
CA ASP A 8 -25.36 14.76 -7.90
C ASP A 8 -23.96 14.78 -7.26
N ASN A 9 -23.63 15.90 -6.63
CA ASN A 9 -22.32 16.10 -5.98
C ASN A 9 -22.33 15.76 -4.48
N SER A 10 -23.40 15.19 -3.94
CA SER A 10 -23.60 14.99 -2.50
C SER A 10 -22.54 14.09 -1.86
N LYS A 11 -22.01 13.11 -2.59
CA LYS A 11 -20.95 12.24 -2.09
C LYS A 11 -19.64 13.00 -1.88
N PHE A 12 -19.23 13.80 -2.85
CA PHE A 12 -18.03 14.62 -2.74
C PHE A 12 -18.22 15.75 -1.72
N GLN A 13 -19.39 16.38 -1.66
CA GLN A 13 -19.72 17.38 -0.64
C GLN A 13 -19.53 16.83 0.79
N ARG A 14 -19.97 15.59 1.05
CA ARG A 14 -19.74 14.94 2.35
C ARG A 14 -18.27 14.74 2.65
N ALA A 15 -17.45 14.44 1.63
CA ALA A 15 -16.01 14.32 1.80
C ALA A 15 -15.36 15.66 2.17
N VAL A 16 -15.71 16.74 1.46
CA VAL A 16 -15.21 18.10 1.73
C VAL A 16 -15.62 18.60 3.13
N ASN A 17 -16.84 18.25 3.56
CA ASN A 17 -17.37 18.63 4.89
C ASN A 17 -16.86 17.74 6.04
N SER A 18 -15.96 16.81 5.79
CA SER A 18 -15.38 15.96 6.84
C SER A 18 -14.38 16.74 7.71
N ASP A 19 -14.22 16.35 8.99
CA ASP A 19 -13.26 16.97 9.94
C ASP A 19 -11.85 17.09 9.35
N ILE A 20 -11.45 16.08 8.56
CA ILE A 20 -10.17 16.05 7.85
C ILE A 20 -10.46 15.81 6.37
N TYR A 21 -10.18 16.80 5.56
CA TYR A 21 -10.20 16.72 4.11
C TYR A 21 -8.86 17.21 3.55
N VAL A 22 -8.24 16.40 2.70
CA VAL A 22 -7.02 16.77 1.98
C VAL A 22 -7.38 16.98 0.52
N ASP A 23 -7.11 18.16 0.00
CA ASP A 23 -7.46 18.54 -1.37
C ASP A 23 -6.62 17.77 -2.40
N LYS A 24 -7.31 17.00 -3.23
CA LYS A 24 -6.75 16.23 -4.35
C LYS A 24 -7.32 16.66 -5.70
N THR A 25 -7.94 17.84 -5.75
CA THR A 25 -8.56 18.34 -6.98
C THR A 25 -7.57 18.66 -8.09
N GLY A 26 -6.26 18.66 -7.79
CA GLY A 26 -5.19 18.66 -8.81
C GLY A 26 -5.30 17.49 -9.81
N LEU A 27 -5.90 16.36 -9.44
CA LEU A 27 -6.23 15.26 -10.36
C LEU A 27 -7.12 15.74 -11.53
N ILE A 28 -8.01 16.68 -11.29
CA ILE A 28 -8.89 17.25 -12.33
C ILE A 28 -8.07 18.00 -13.38
N LYS A 29 -6.98 18.67 -12.99
CA LYS A 29 -6.06 19.32 -13.97
C LYS A 29 -5.50 18.29 -14.95
N TYR A 30 -5.13 17.10 -14.45
CA TYR A 30 -4.67 16.00 -15.29
C TYR A 30 -5.79 15.52 -16.23
N THR A 31 -6.97 15.18 -15.70
CA THR A 31 -8.07 14.67 -16.52
C THR A 31 -8.59 15.69 -17.52
N ASN A 32 -8.63 16.99 -17.19
CA ASN A 32 -8.94 18.08 -18.13
C ASN A 32 -7.91 18.19 -19.29
N ARG A 33 -6.65 17.82 -19.05
CA ARG A 33 -5.61 17.83 -20.08
C ARG A 33 -5.77 16.71 -21.09
N VAL A 34 -6.20 15.54 -20.62
CA VAL A 34 -6.30 14.33 -21.46
C VAL A 34 -7.69 14.10 -22.06
N ILE A 35 -8.71 14.82 -21.58
CA ILE A 35 -10.08 14.69 -22.09
C ILE A 35 -10.13 14.91 -23.62
N ASN A 36 -10.83 14.02 -24.33
CA ASN A 36 -10.95 14.02 -25.79
C ASN A 36 -9.59 13.91 -26.53
N THR A 37 -8.65 13.14 -25.96
CA THR A 37 -7.36 12.79 -26.58
C THR A 37 -7.16 11.26 -26.57
N MET A 38 -6.09 10.78 -27.18
CA MET A 38 -5.75 9.35 -27.14
C MET A 38 -5.42 8.86 -25.71
N GLN A 39 -5.09 9.74 -24.77
CA GLN A 39 -4.80 9.48 -23.37
C GLN A 39 -6.04 9.63 -22.45
N ALA A 40 -7.24 9.72 -23.05
CA ALA A 40 -8.48 9.91 -22.29
C ALA A 40 -8.94 8.66 -21.50
N TYR A 41 -8.20 7.57 -21.59
CA TYR A 41 -8.50 6.32 -20.90
C TYR A 41 -7.53 6.14 -19.74
N VAL A 42 -8.00 6.40 -18.53
CA VAL A 42 -7.16 6.46 -17.31
C VAL A 42 -7.59 5.37 -16.33
N CYS A 43 -6.68 4.50 -15.94
CA CYS A 43 -6.92 3.49 -14.90
C CYS A 43 -5.99 3.70 -13.71
N VAL A 44 -6.55 3.85 -12.50
CA VAL A 44 -5.79 4.06 -11.27
C VAL A 44 -5.96 2.89 -10.33
N SER A 45 -4.88 2.15 -10.11
CA SER A 45 -4.86 0.99 -9.21
C SER A 45 -4.09 1.32 -7.93
N ARG A 46 -4.77 1.24 -6.79
CA ARG A 46 -4.21 1.47 -5.45
C ARG A 46 -4.83 0.49 -4.45
N PRO A 47 -4.15 0.21 -3.35
CA PRO A 47 -4.72 -0.57 -2.26
C PRO A 47 -6.05 -0.01 -1.77
N ARG A 48 -6.78 -0.79 -1.01
CA ARG A 48 -7.98 -0.29 -0.34
C ARG A 48 -7.64 0.94 0.51
N ARG A 49 -8.61 1.89 0.63
CA ARG A 49 -8.53 3.06 1.52
C ARG A 49 -7.51 4.14 1.15
N PHE A 50 -6.95 4.08 -0.04
CA PHE A 50 -6.09 5.14 -0.58
C PHE A 50 -6.86 6.33 -1.17
N GLY A 51 -8.19 6.34 -1.11
CA GLY A 51 -9.01 7.45 -1.58
C GLY A 51 -9.52 7.33 -3.02
N LYS A 52 -9.42 6.15 -3.66
CA LYS A 52 -9.88 5.90 -5.04
C LYS A 52 -11.32 6.31 -5.30
N SER A 53 -12.26 5.81 -4.47
CA SER A 53 -13.69 6.13 -4.60
C SER A 53 -13.98 7.60 -4.37
N MET A 54 -13.21 8.27 -3.47
CA MET A 54 -13.30 9.71 -3.27
C MET A 54 -12.86 10.48 -4.53
N ALA A 55 -11.80 10.04 -5.20
CA ALA A 55 -11.36 10.60 -6.48
C ALA A 55 -12.44 10.42 -7.56
N ALA A 56 -13.07 9.24 -7.65
CA ALA A 56 -14.16 8.97 -8.57
C ALA A 56 -15.39 9.85 -8.29
N ASP A 57 -15.79 10.01 -7.01
CA ASP A 57 -16.88 10.90 -6.59
C ASP A 57 -16.56 12.38 -6.89
N MET A 58 -15.31 12.81 -6.70
CA MET A 58 -14.81 14.15 -7.02
C MET A 58 -14.93 14.44 -8.53
N LEU A 59 -14.42 13.53 -9.38
CA LEU A 59 -14.53 13.67 -10.83
C LEU A 59 -15.99 13.67 -11.29
N THR A 60 -16.83 12.83 -10.69
CA THR A 60 -18.27 12.81 -10.95
C THR A 60 -18.91 14.16 -10.62
N ALA A 61 -18.65 14.72 -9.44
CA ALA A 61 -19.15 16.02 -9.02
C ALA A 61 -18.67 17.16 -9.94
N TYR A 62 -17.45 17.06 -10.46
CA TYR A 62 -16.89 18.07 -11.34
C TYR A 62 -17.49 18.04 -12.75
N TYR A 63 -17.61 16.86 -13.36
CA TYR A 63 -18.00 16.74 -14.76
C TYR A 63 -19.53 16.67 -14.97
N SER A 64 -20.26 16.06 -14.02
CA SER A 64 -21.71 15.82 -14.16
C SER A 64 -22.51 17.10 -14.36
N ARG A 65 -23.29 17.16 -15.43
CA ARG A 65 -24.24 18.25 -15.68
C ARG A 65 -25.52 18.15 -14.87
N GLY A 66 -25.65 17.11 -14.05
CA GLY A 66 -26.81 16.90 -13.19
C GLY A 66 -26.86 17.76 -11.93
N CYS A 67 -25.83 18.56 -11.68
CA CYS A 67 -25.69 19.42 -10.50
C CYS A 67 -24.90 20.68 -10.82
N ASP A 68 -24.97 21.67 -9.94
CA ASP A 68 -24.06 22.82 -9.93
C ASP A 68 -23.05 22.63 -8.79
N SER A 69 -21.78 22.49 -9.14
CA SER A 69 -20.71 22.24 -8.18
C SER A 69 -19.74 23.42 -8.04
N ARG A 70 -20.04 24.58 -8.64
CA ARG A 70 -19.16 25.75 -8.66
C ARG A 70 -18.72 26.16 -7.26
N GLU A 71 -19.67 26.31 -6.34
CA GLU A 71 -19.37 26.70 -4.96
C GLU A 71 -18.59 25.62 -4.21
N LEU A 72 -18.89 24.35 -4.49
CA LEU A 72 -18.20 23.20 -3.85
C LEU A 72 -16.69 23.17 -4.17
N PHE A 73 -16.30 23.59 -5.38
CA PHE A 73 -14.92 23.62 -5.81
C PHE A 73 -14.23 25.00 -5.64
N ALA A 74 -14.96 26.07 -5.31
CA ALA A 74 -14.45 27.45 -5.33
C ALA A 74 -13.24 27.71 -4.40
N GLY A 75 -13.12 26.94 -3.31
CA GLY A 75 -12.00 27.04 -2.36
C GLY A 75 -10.90 25.99 -2.54
N LEU A 76 -10.99 25.18 -3.60
CA LEU A 76 -10.09 24.06 -3.83
C LEU A 76 -9.07 24.38 -4.94
N GLU A 77 -7.95 23.64 -4.98
CA GLU A 77 -6.82 23.87 -5.90
C GLU A 77 -7.25 23.98 -7.37
N ILE A 78 -8.23 23.22 -7.80
CA ILE A 78 -8.71 23.24 -9.18
C ILE A 78 -9.34 24.59 -9.58
N ALA A 79 -9.88 25.35 -8.64
CA ALA A 79 -10.49 26.64 -8.92
C ALA A 79 -9.50 27.66 -9.49
N GLU A 80 -8.19 27.48 -9.22
CA GLU A 80 -7.12 28.32 -9.75
C GLU A 80 -6.74 27.95 -11.21
N ASP A 81 -7.23 26.80 -11.73
CA ASP A 81 -6.93 26.38 -13.10
C ASP A 81 -7.75 27.20 -14.10
N LYS A 82 -7.06 27.73 -15.13
CA LYS A 82 -7.67 28.54 -16.20
C LYS A 82 -8.79 27.82 -16.97
N ASN A 83 -8.79 26.49 -16.94
CA ASN A 83 -9.80 25.66 -17.59
C ASN A 83 -10.92 25.22 -16.63
N PHE A 84 -10.90 25.67 -15.37
CA PHE A 84 -11.86 25.24 -14.35
C PHE A 84 -13.31 25.28 -14.85
N THR A 85 -13.76 26.44 -15.33
CA THR A 85 -15.14 26.63 -15.78
C THR A 85 -15.44 26.00 -17.14
N ARG A 86 -14.41 25.65 -17.91
CA ARG A 86 -14.56 25.09 -19.25
C ARG A 86 -15.24 23.74 -19.25
N TYR A 87 -14.91 22.91 -18.25
CA TYR A 87 -15.38 21.52 -18.17
C TYR A 87 -16.34 21.28 -16.99
N LEU A 88 -16.40 22.20 -16.03
CA LEU A 88 -17.23 22.08 -14.85
C LEU A 88 -18.72 21.92 -15.22
N ASN A 89 -19.31 20.79 -14.83
CA ASN A 89 -20.72 20.44 -15.03
C ASN A 89 -21.18 20.50 -16.50
N LYS A 90 -20.36 20.03 -17.44
CA LYS A 90 -20.60 20.14 -18.89
C LYS A 90 -20.91 18.81 -19.58
N TYR A 91 -20.74 17.68 -18.93
CA TYR A 91 -20.79 16.37 -19.56
C TYR A 91 -21.92 15.50 -19.05
N ASP A 92 -22.43 14.63 -19.92
CA ASP A 92 -23.16 13.45 -19.48
C ASP A 92 -22.17 12.49 -18.82
N THR A 93 -22.28 12.37 -17.50
CA THR A 93 -21.36 11.58 -16.70
C THR A 93 -22.06 10.32 -16.22
N ILE A 94 -21.54 9.16 -16.61
CA ILE A 94 -22.01 7.86 -16.12
C ILE A 94 -21.05 7.41 -15.02
N PHE A 95 -21.60 7.16 -13.84
CA PHE A 95 -20.87 6.63 -12.69
C PHE A 95 -21.34 5.21 -12.35
N LEU A 96 -20.41 4.25 -12.38
CA LEU A 96 -20.67 2.84 -12.06
C LEU A 96 -19.73 2.40 -10.93
N ASN A 97 -20.29 2.03 -9.78
CA ASN A 97 -19.55 1.25 -8.79
C ASN A 97 -19.87 -0.23 -9.00
N VAL A 98 -18.93 -0.99 -9.54
CA VAL A 98 -19.18 -2.38 -9.96
C VAL A 98 -19.45 -3.28 -8.74
N GLN A 99 -18.81 -3.02 -7.60
CA GLN A 99 -19.05 -3.76 -6.35
C GLN A 99 -20.50 -3.59 -5.85
N GLU A 100 -21.10 -2.41 -6.04
CA GLU A 100 -22.50 -2.18 -5.67
C GLU A 100 -23.46 -3.02 -6.52
N PHE A 101 -23.20 -3.15 -7.82
CA PHE A 101 -23.98 -4.02 -8.70
C PHE A 101 -23.76 -5.50 -8.35
N LEU A 102 -22.50 -5.87 -8.06
CA LEU A 102 -22.14 -7.24 -7.71
C LEU A 102 -22.87 -7.71 -6.45
N SER A 103 -22.93 -6.88 -5.41
CA SER A 103 -23.60 -7.20 -4.15
C SER A 103 -25.11 -7.51 -4.29
N ARG A 104 -25.70 -7.13 -5.44
CA ARG A 104 -27.12 -7.32 -5.76
C ARG A 104 -27.36 -8.35 -6.86
N SER A 105 -26.32 -9.07 -7.26
CA SER A 105 -26.34 -10.03 -8.37
C SER A 105 -25.79 -11.38 -7.90
N SER A 106 -26.38 -12.45 -8.39
CA SER A 106 -25.95 -13.81 -8.08
C SER A 106 -24.83 -14.32 -9.00
N ASN A 107 -24.61 -13.68 -10.14
CA ASN A 107 -23.57 -14.00 -11.11
C ASN A 107 -23.25 -12.81 -12.01
N VAL A 108 -22.19 -12.93 -12.81
CA VAL A 108 -21.74 -11.83 -13.69
C VAL A 108 -22.74 -11.50 -14.79
N GLN A 109 -23.47 -12.47 -15.32
CA GLN A 109 -24.49 -12.22 -16.33
C GLN A 109 -25.63 -11.35 -15.80
N GLU A 110 -26.10 -11.63 -14.59
CA GLU A 110 -27.10 -10.79 -13.92
C GLU A 110 -26.57 -9.38 -13.62
N LEU A 111 -25.32 -9.28 -13.18
CA LEU A 111 -24.63 -8.00 -12.96
C LEU A 111 -24.64 -7.15 -14.22
N LEU A 112 -24.21 -7.70 -15.36
CA LEU A 112 -24.15 -6.99 -16.64
C LEU A 112 -25.55 -6.56 -17.10
N THR A 113 -26.53 -7.44 -16.97
CA THR A 113 -27.93 -7.13 -17.30
C THR A 113 -28.45 -5.96 -16.45
N ARG A 114 -28.17 -5.96 -15.14
CA ARG A 114 -28.57 -4.88 -14.24
C ARG A 114 -27.90 -3.54 -14.60
N ILE A 115 -26.60 -3.55 -14.91
CA ILE A 115 -25.89 -2.34 -15.36
C ILE A 115 -26.57 -1.79 -16.61
N LYS A 116 -26.71 -2.61 -17.66
CA LYS A 116 -27.34 -2.21 -18.92
C LYS A 116 -28.74 -1.60 -18.68
N GLN A 117 -29.64 -2.34 -18.05
CA GLN A 117 -31.00 -1.91 -17.80
C GLN A 117 -31.12 -0.61 -17.00
N ARG A 118 -30.27 -0.44 -15.96
CA ARG A 118 -30.31 0.77 -15.13
C ARG A 118 -29.84 2.00 -15.89
N VAL A 119 -28.74 1.91 -16.61
CA VAL A 119 -28.16 3.03 -17.35
C VAL A 119 -29.04 3.39 -18.56
N ILE A 120 -29.47 2.40 -19.36
CA ILE A 120 -30.36 2.62 -20.52
C ILE A 120 -31.67 3.29 -20.09
N ARG A 121 -32.25 2.84 -18.97
CA ARG A 121 -33.48 3.48 -18.44
C ARG A 121 -33.29 4.96 -18.12
N GLU A 122 -32.14 5.37 -17.60
CA GLU A 122 -31.85 6.77 -17.29
C GLU A 122 -31.53 7.56 -18.56
N LEU A 123 -30.81 6.95 -19.52
CA LEU A 123 -30.54 7.53 -20.83
C LEU A 123 -31.85 7.80 -21.62
N ALA A 124 -32.72 6.80 -21.72
CA ALA A 124 -33.99 6.94 -22.42
C ALA A 124 -34.93 8.03 -21.81
N ARG A 125 -34.81 8.26 -20.49
CA ARG A 125 -35.55 9.36 -19.84
C ARG A 125 -34.97 10.74 -20.14
N LEU A 126 -33.65 10.82 -20.30
CA LEU A 126 -32.97 12.08 -20.60
C LEU A 126 -33.10 12.45 -22.09
N TYR A 127 -33.16 11.43 -22.94
CA TYR A 127 -33.22 11.55 -24.41
C TYR A 127 -34.44 10.83 -24.98
N PRO A 128 -35.66 11.26 -24.63
CA PRO A 128 -36.91 10.55 -24.99
C PRO A 128 -37.22 10.57 -26.50
N ASP A 129 -36.63 11.51 -27.23
CA ASP A 129 -36.89 11.72 -28.65
C ASP A 129 -35.90 10.96 -29.57
N VAL A 130 -34.87 10.33 -28.99
CA VAL A 130 -33.89 9.55 -29.77
C VAL A 130 -34.43 8.18 -30.06
N GLU A 131 -34.48 7.80 -31.36
CA GLU A 131 -34.81 6.45 -31.77
C GLU A 131 -33.63 5.51 -31.52
N LEU A 132 -33.83 4.48 -30.70
CA LEU A 132 -32.81 3.51 -30.35
C LEU A 132 -32.92 2.27 -31.25
N PHE A 133 -31.81 1.88 -31.88
CA PHE A 133 -31.73 0.69 -32.71
C PHE A 133 -31.88 -0.60 -31.86
N ASP A 134 -31.14 -0.72 -30.81
CA ASP A 134 -31.26 -1.80 -29.81
C ASP A 134 -31.38 -1.23 -28.39
N PRO A 135 -32.60 -1.14 -27.84
CA PRO A 135 -32.82 -0.60 -26.49
C PRO A 135 -32.35 -1.54 -25.35
N GLU A 136 -31.82 -2.70 -25.64
CA GLU A 136 -31.21 -3.62 -24.65
C GLU A 136 -29.67 -3.59 -24.68
N ASP A 137 -29.07 -3.00 -25.72
CA ASP A 137 -27.64 -2.81 -25.79
C ASP A 137 -27.21 -1.40 -25.37
N LEU A 138 -26.35 -1.32 -24.34
CA LEU A 138 -25.90 -0.05 -23.77
C LEU A 138 -24.97 0.70 -24.71
N ALA A 139 -24.07 0.00 -25.40
CA ALA A 139 -23.09 0.64 -26.28
C ALA A 139 -23.78 1.23 -27.53
N GLU A 140 -24.75 0.51 -28.10
CA GLU A 140 -25.57 1.01 -29.20
C GLU A 140 -26.47 2.18 -28.77
N THR A 141 -27.13 2.04 -27.62
CA THR A 141 -27.93 3.15 -27.04
C THR A 141 -27.10 4.43 -26.90
N MET A 142 -25.88 4.34 -26.36
CA MET A 142 -25.00 5.51 -26.21
C MET A 142 -24.55 6.06 -27.56
N GLN A 143 -24.33 5.20 -28.54
CA GLN A 143 -23.95 5.62 -29.89
C GLN A 143 -25.07 6.36 -30.61
N ASP A 144 -26.32 5.87 -30.54
CA ASP A 144 -27.49 6.52 -31.12
C ASP A 144 -27.74 7.89 -30.51
N ILE A 145 -27.70 7.97 -29.18
CA ILE A 145 -27.80 9.23 -28.44
C ILE A 145 -26.72 10.21 -28.86
N TYR A 146 -25.49 9.77 -28.96
CA TYR A 146 -24.38 10.65 -29.40
C TYR A 146 -24.50 11.05 -30.86
N ALA A 147 -24.98 10.18 -31.72
CA ALA A 147 -25.18 10.49 -33.13
C ALA A 147 -26.16 11.66 -33.33
N GLU A 148 -27.22 11.74 -32.52
CA GLU A 148 -28.23 12.82 -32.62
C GLU A 148 -27.84 14.03 -31.74
N SER A 149 -27.51 13.81 -30.47
CA SER A 149 -27.32 14.91 -29.51
C SER A 149 -25.95 15.61 -29.64
N LYS A 150 -24.93 14.93 -30.18
CA LYS A 150 -23.52 15.33 -30.15
C LYS A 150 -22.98 15.58 -28.73
N CYS A 151 -23.69 15.10 -27.70
CA CYS A 151 -23.24 15.20 -26.32
C CYS A 151 -22.36 14.01 -25.97
N PRO A 152 -21.06 14.22 -25.71
CA PRO A 152 -20.16 13.13 -25.34
C PRO A 152 -20.33 12.72 -23.87
N PHE A 153 -19.89 11.50 -23.58
CA PHE A 153 -19.96 10.93 -22.26
C PHE A 153 -18.61 10.94 -21.56
N ILE A 154 -18.66 11.12 -20.24
CA ILE A 154 -17.58 10.75 -19.32
C ILE A 154 -18.03 9.50 -18.58
N LEU A 155 -17.19 8.47 -18.61
CA LEU A 155 -17.44 7.20 -17.94
C LEU A 155 -16.51 7.06 -16.75
N ILE A 156 -17.06 6.92 -15.54
CA ILE A 156 -16.32 6.71 -14.31
C ILE A 156 -16.73 5.35 -13.73
N ILE A 157 -15.76 4.45 -13.61
CA ILE A 157 -15.98 3.07 -13.12
C ILE A 157 -15.14 2.86 -11.87
N ASP A 158 -15.79 2.74 -10.73
CA ASP A 158 -15.15 2.44 -9.46
C ASP A 158 -15.22 0.94 -9.15
N GLU A 159 -14.15 0.39 -8.52
CA GLU A 159 -14.00 -1.03 -8.18
C GLU A 159 -14.14 -1.95 -9.43
N TRP A 160 -13.55 -1.54 -10.57
CA TRP A 160 -13.66 -2.26 -11.84
C TRP A 160 -13.18 -3.72 -11.73
N ASP A 161 -12.23 -3.98 -10.84
CA ASP A 161 -11.54 -5.27 -10.69
C ASP A 161 -12.24 -6.23 -9.71
N CYS A 162 -13.39 -5.86 -9.13
CA CYS A 162 -14.07 -6.68 -8.12
C CYS A 162 -14.45 -8.07 -8.65
N ILE A 163 -14.75 -8.21 -9.95
CA ILE A 163 -15.05 -9.50 -10.57
C ILE A 163 -13.86 -10.46 -10.47
N PHE A 164 -12.64 -9.96 -10.64
CA PHE A 164 -11.43 -10.78 -10.54
C PHE A 164 -11.11 -11.19 -9.10
N ARG A 165 -11.55 -10.39 -8.12
CA ARG A 165 -11.36 -10.67 -6.70
C ARG A 165 -12.42 -11.64 -6.14
N GLU A 166 -13.66 -11.54 -6.59
CA GLU A 166 -14.77 -12.36 -6.08
C GLU A 166 -14.96 -13.66 -6.88
N PHE A 167 -14.86 -13.60 -8.22
CA PHE A 167 -14.96 -14.75 -9.10
C PHE A 167 -13.58 -15.20 -9.61
N LYS A 168 -12.64 -15.43 -8.69
CA LYS A 168 -11.22 -15.73 -8.99
C LYS A 168 -11.05 -16.89 -9.97
N ASN A 169 -11.85 -17.94 -9.84
CA ASN A 169 -11.73 -19.17 -10.61
C ASN A 169 -12.68 -19.24 -11.83
N ASP A 170 -13.60 -18.30 -11.96
CA ASP A 170 -14.58 -18.29 -13.07
C ASP A 170 -14.05 -17.43 -14.24
N LYS A 171 -13.22 -18.04 -15.06
CA LYS A 171 -12.59 -17.37 -16.22
C LYS A 171 -13.62 -16.92 -17.26
N GLU A 172 -14.70 -17.70 -17.46
CA GLU A 172 -15.76 -17.33 -18.41
C GLU A 172 -16.49 -16.07 -17.97
N ALA A 173 -16.79 -15.96 -16.68
CA ALA A 173 -17.39 -14.76 -16.11
C ALA A 173 -16.47 -13.53 -16.25
N GLN A 174 -15.16 -13.71 -15.99
CA GLN A 174 -14.16 -12.66 -16.17
C GLN A 174 -14.06 -12.20 -17.63
N GLU A 175 -14.05 -13.13 -18.59
CA GLU A 175 -14.00 -12.82 -20.01
C GLU A 175 -15.25 -12.06 -20.48
N LYS A 176 -16.45 -12.50 -20.10
CA LYS A 176 -17.70 -11.81 -20.41
C LYS A 176 -17.72 -10.36 -19.88
N TYR A 177 -17.18 -10.16 -18.69
CA TYR A 177 -17.07 -8.81 -18.11
C TYR A 177 -16.07 -7.93 -18.88
N LEU A 178 -14.91 -8.47 -19.24
CA LEU A 178 -13.94 -7.74 -20.07
C LEU A 178 -14.47 -7.42 -21.45
N ASP A 179 -15.19 -8.34 -22.07
CA ASP A 179 -15.84 -8.12 -23.38
C ASP A 179 -16.87 -7.00 -23.29
N PHE A 180 -17.69 -6.98 -22.24
CA PHE A 180 -18.63 -5.90 -21.99
C PHE A 180 -17.92 -4.52 -21.84
N LEU A 181 -16.85 -4.43 -21.06
CA LEU A 181 -16.10 -3.18 -20.91
C LEU A 181 -15.43 -2.76 -22.23
N ARG A 182 -14.89 -3.72 -22.98
CA ARG A 182 -14.30 -3.45 -24.29
C ARG A 182 -15.33 -2.88 -25.26
N ASP A 183 -16.49 -3.52 -25.38
CA ASP A 183 -17.55 -3.09 -26.28
C ASP A 183 -18.12 -1.72 -25.92
N LEU A 184 -18.16 -1.41 -24.61
CA LEU A 184 -18.66 -0.12 -24.13
C LEU A 184 -17.67 1.02 -24.37
N ILE A 185 -16.35 0.76 -24.34
CA ILE A 185 -15.35 1.81 -24.21
C ILE A 185 -14.41 1.90 -25.43
N LYS A 186 -13.99 0.75 -25.98
CA LYS A 186 -12.93 0.73 -26.98
C LYS A 186 -13.37 1.32 -28.32
N ASP A 187 -12.56 2.25 -28.83
CA ASP A 187 -12.77 2.89 -30.16
C ASP A 187 -14.13 3.61 -30.30
N LYS A 188 -14.69 4.10 -29.19
CA LYS A 188 -16.01 4.76 -29.15
C LYS A 188 -15.85 6.28 -29.18
N SER A 189 -16.35 6.91 -30.25
CA SER A 189 -16.31 8.37 -30.41
C SER A 189 -17.17 9.15 -29.40
N TYR A 190 -18.11 8.49 -28.75
CA TYR A 190 -18.92 9.09 -27.70
C TYR A 190 -18.21 9.20 -26.35
N ILE A 191 -17.08 8.52 -26.15
CA ILE A 191 -16.30 8.61 -24.91
C ILE A 191 -15.26 9.73 -25.02
N HIS A 192 -15.39 10.76 -24.22
CA HIS A 192 -14.39 11.82 -24.09
C HIS A 192 -13.41 11.60 -22.93
N LEU A 193 -13.82 10.86 -21.89
CA LEU A 193 -12.97 10.42 -20.79
C LEU A 193 -13.53 9.12 -20.21
N ALA A 194 -12.67 8.13 -20.02
CA ALA A 194 -12.97 6.96 -19.21
C ALA A 194 -11.97 6.91 -18.05
N TYR A 195 -12.48 6.97 -16.82
CA TYR A 195 -11.67 6.88 -15.60
C TYR A 195 -12.10 5.65 -14.81
N MET A 196 -11.15 4.71 -14.61
CA MET A 196 -11.40 3.50 -13.83
C MET A 196 -10.58 3.49 -12.56
N THR A 197 -11.14 2.95 -11.48
CA THR A 197 -10.38 2.67 -10.27
C THR A 197 -10.55 1.22 -9.81
N GLY A 198 -9.46 0.67 -9.29
CA GLY A 198 -9.42 -0.69 -8.74
C GLY A 198 -8.24 -0.89 -7.79
N ILE A 199 -8.09 -2.11 -7.31
CA ILE A 199 -6.92 -2.53 -6.54
C ILE A 199 -5.90 -3.15 -7.50
N LEU A 200 -6.36 -4.09 -8.33
CA LEU A 200 -5.51 -4.78 -9.27
C LEU A 200 -5.28 -3.93 -10.53
N PRO A 201 -4.08 -3.98 -11.10
CA PRO A 201 -3.82 -3.44 -12.41
C PRO A 201 -4.60 -4.22 -13.49
N ILE A 202 -4.71 -3.61 -14.68
CA ILE A 202 -5.40 -4.22 -15.81
C ILE A 202 -4.71 -5.53 -16.19
N LYS A 203 -5.51 -6.57 -16.28
CA LYS A 203 -5.01 -7.91 -16.54
C LYS A 203 -4.39 -8.01 -17.94
N LYS A 204 -3.14 -8.47 -17.98
CA LYS A 204 -2.46 -8.84 -19.21
C LYS A 204 -2.99 -10.20 -19.66
N TYR A 205 -4.12 -10.24 -20.35
CA TYR A 205 -4.67 -11.50 -20.85
C TYR A 205 -4.21 -11.83 -22.27
N GLY A 206 -3.74 -13.06 -22.44
CA GLY A 206 -3.69 -13.88 -23.63
C GLY A 206 -3.53 -13.16 -24.98
N LYS A 207 -4.16 -13.70 -26.02
CA LYS A 207 -4.06 -13.19 -27.41
C LYS A 207 -4.74 -11.82 -27.64
N HIS A 208 -5.54 -11.30 -26.71
CA HIS A 208 -6.26 -10.04 -26.85
C HIS A 208 -6.31 -9.30 -25.51
N SER A 209 -5.48 -8.28 -25.35
CA SER A 209 -5.62 -7.32 -24.25
C SER A 209 -6.92 -6.53 -24.45
N ALA A 210 -7.98 -6.87 -23.71
CA ALA A 210 -9.31 -6.29 -23.90
C ALA A 210 -9.34 -4.77 -23.61
N LEU A 211 -8.50 -4.30 -22.67
CA LEU A 211 -8.47 -2.91 -22.18
C LEU A 211 -7.11 -2.23 -22.40
N ASN A 212 -6.42 -2.59 -23.49
CA ASN A 212 -5.07 -2.07 -23.80
C ASN A 212 -5.03 -0.56 -24.17
N MET A 213 -6.18 0.08 -24.28
CA MET A 213 -6.28 1.52 -24.54
C MET A 213 -6.09 2.37 -23.28
N PHE A 214 -6.15 1.78 -22.08
CA PHE A 214 -5.99 2.52 -20.85
C PHE A 214 -4.52 2.80 -20.52
N ASP A 215 -4.21 4.04 -20.20
CA ASP A 215 -3.01 4.42 -19.46
C ASP A 215 -3.20 3.98 -18.01
N GLU A 216 -2.30 3.13 -17.52
CA GLU A 216 -2.41 2.50 -16.22
C GLU A 216 -1.44 3.12 -15.22
N PHE A 217 -1.97 3.53 -14.07
CA PHE A 217 -1.24 4.14 -12.97
C PHE A 217 -1.38 3.27 -11.71
N SER A 218 -0.41 2.37 -11.52
CA SER A 218 -0.46 1.33 -10.49
C SER A 218 0.41 1.64 -9.27
N MET A 219 0.53 0.69 -8.34
CA MET A 219 1.46 0.79 -7.20
C MET A 219 2.94 0.64 -7.61
N ILE A 220 3.20 0.08 -8.79
CA ILE A 220 4.56 -0.09 -9.31
C ILE A 220 4.97 1.13 -10.14
N ASP A 221 4.04 1.65 -10.93
CA ASP A 221 4.24 2.81 -11.79
C ASP A 221 3.02 3.74 -11.69
N PRO A 222 3.01 4.70 -10.75
CA PRO A 222 1.91 5.64 -10.57
C PRO A 222 2.00 6.87 -11.49
N GLY A 223 3.14 7.11 -12.12
CA GLY A 223 3.39 8.23 -13.02
C GLY A 223 2.91 9.57 -12.45
N PRO A 224 2.37 10.47 -13.30
CA PRO A 224 1.93 11.79 -12.88
C PRO A 224 0.78 11.78 -11.86
N LEU A 225 0.21 10.63 -11.54
CA LEU A 225 -0.88 10.50 -10.57
C LEU A 225 -0.40 10.07 -9.18
N ALA A 226 0.90 9.95 -8.97
CA ALA A 226 1.51 9.49 -7.71
C ALA A 226 1.01 10.26 -6.47
N SER A 227 0.83 11.59 -6.58
CA SER A 227 0.44 12.46 -5.46
C SER A 227 -1.07 12.57 -5.22
N TYR A 228 -1.91 12.10 -6.15
CA TYR A 228 -3.35 12.36 -6.09
C TYR A 228 -4.17 11.25 -5.41
N VAL A 229 -3.60 10.06 -5.25
CA VAL A 229 -4.27 8.93 -4.59
C VAL A 229 -3.35 8.38 -3.49
N GLY A 230 -3.68 8.70 -2.24
CA GLY A 230 -2.84 8.59 -1.06
C GLY A 230 -2.51 9.99 -0.50
N PHE A 231 -1.90 10.08 0.68
CA PHE A 231 -1.42 11.34 1.26
C PHE A 231 0.09 11.47 1.07
N THR A 232 0.55 12.62 0.63
CA THR A 232 1.98 12.96 0.56
C THR A 232 2.52 13.36 1.92
N GLU A 233 3.84 13.30 2.11
CA GLU A 233 4.47 13.73 3.36
C GLU A 233 4.17 15.21 3.70
N ALA A 234 4.12 16.09 2.71
CA ALA A 234 3.82 17.50 2.94
C ALA A 234 2.40 17.71 3.51
N GLU A 235 1.44 16.92 3.04
CA GLU A 235 0.06 16.95 3.56
C GLU A 235 -0.03 16.36 4.96
N VAL A 236 0.64 15.23 5.19
CA VAL A 236 0.68 14.58 6.51
C VAL A 236 1.38 15.47 7.54
N LYS A 237 2.45 16.17 7.15
CA LYS A 237 3.14 17.13 8.02
C LYS A 237 2.19 18.25 8.49
N LYS A 238 1.37 18.81 7.58
CA LYS A 238 0.37 19.82 7.96
C LYS A 238 -0.65 19.26 8.95
N LEU A 239 -1.12 18.03 8.73
CA LEU A 239 -2.02 17.37 9.68
C LEU A 239 -1.35 17.11 11.03
N CYS A 240 -0.08 16.73 11.06
CA CYS A 240 0.67 16.57 12.30
C CYS A 240 0.76 17.87 13.10
N GLU A 241 1.01 18.99 12.42
CA GLU A 241 1.04 20.32 13.04
C GLU A 241 -0.33 20.72 13.63
N GLU A 242 -1.41 20.48 12.87
CA GLU A 242 -2.78 20.79 13.28
C GLU A 242 -3.27 19.92 14.45
N TYR A 243 -2.97 18.62 14.41
CA TYR A 243 -3.42 17.65 15.41
C TYR A 243 -2.40 17.37 16.51
N HIS A 244 -1.28 18.12 16.55
CA HIS A 244 -0.22 18.00 17.56
C HIS A 244 0.36 16.57 17.66
N MET A 245 0.57 15.91 16.51
CA MET A 245 1.17 14.59 16.42
C MET A 245 2.63 14.68 15.94
N GLU A 246 3.49 13.79 16.43
CA GLU A 246 4.89 13.73 16.01
C GLU A 246 5.03 13.08 14.63
N LEU A 247 5.51 13.82 13.64
CA LEU A 247 5.67 13.34 12.26
C LEU A 247 6.54 12.07 12.18
N SER A 248 7.60 11.98 12.99
CA SER A 248 8.47 10.79 13.01
C SER A 248 7.73 9.51 13.44
N GLU A 249 6.79 9.60 14.37
CA GLU A 249 5.97 8.48 14.79
C GLU A 249 4.94 8.11 13.71
N ILE A 250 4.30 9.11 13.10
CA ILE A 250 3.35 8.92 12.00
C ILE A 250 4.04 8.27 10.80
N ARG A 251 5.29 8.69 10.49
CA ARG A 251 6.11 8.10 9.44
C ARG A 251 6.37 6.61 9.71
N ASN A 252 6.82 6.25 10.89
CA ASN A 252 7.10 4.85 11.24
C ASN A 252 5.86 3.97 11.14
N TRP A 253 4.68 4.51 11.47
CA TRP A 253 3.44 3.74 11.51
C TRP A 253 2.71 3.65 10.17
N TYR A 254 2.78 4.65 9.29
CA TYR A 254 1.86 4.77 8.15
C TYR A 254 2.51 5.14 6.82
N ASP A 255 3.80 5.48 6.78
CA ASP A 255 4.56 5.74 5.56
C ASP A 255 5.00 4.43 4.89
N GLY A 256 5.84 4.53 3.86
CA GLY A 256 6.58 3.43 3.26
C GLY A 256 6.07 3.02 1.89
N TYR A 257 5.20 3.82 1.27
CA TYR A 257 4.93 3.66 -0.15
C TYR A 257 5.71 4.74 -0.89
N SER A 258 6.79 4.33 -1.55
CA SER A 258 7.70 5.21 -2.29
C SER A 258 7.51 5.03 -3.79
N PHE A 259 7.45 6.15 -4.49
CA PHE A 259 7.37 6.19 -5.94
C PHE A 259 8.51 7.05 -6.49
N GLU A 260 8.82 6.91 -7.77
CA GLU A 260 9.88 7.71 -8.40
C GLU A 260 9.56 9.22 -8.34
N GLU A 261 8.28 9.58 -8.49
CA GLU A 261 7.81 10.96 -8.46
C GLU A 261 7.56 11.51 -7.05
N VAL A 262 7.28 10.64 -6.08
CA VAL A 262 6.92 11.01 -4.69
C VAL A 262 7.53 10.01 -3.72
N SER A 263 8.46 10.45 -2.91
CA SER A 263 9.25 9.59 -2.02
C SER A 263 8.48 8.99 -0.84
N SER A 264 7.35 9.60 -0.46
CA SER A 264 6.56 9.18 0.70
C SER A 264 5.07 9.36 0.44
N VAL A 265 4.34 8.25 0.45
CA VAL A 265 2.88 8.22 0.34
C VAL A 265 2.31 7.37 1.47
N TYR A 266 1.30 7.90 2.14
CA TYR A 266 0.66 7.33 3.32
C TYR A 266 -0.74 6.83 3.00
N SER A 267 -1.21 5.83 3.75
CA SER A 267 -2.62 5.43 3.73
C SER A 267 -3.50 6.52 4.35
N PRO A 268 -4.40 7.17 3.59
CA PRO A 268 -5.26 8.23 4.11
C PRO A 268 -6.12 7.77 5.30
N LYS A 269 -6.65 6.55 5.24
CA LYS A 269 -7.52 6.03 6.30
C LYS A 269 -6.79 5.89 7.63
N SER A 270 -5.57 5.37 7.60
CA SER A 270 -4.77 5.17 8.82
C SER A 270 -4.37 6.51 9.41
N VAL A 271 -3.89 7.44 8.58
CA VAL A 271 -3.53 8.80 9.03
C VAL A 271 -4.76 9.53 9.61
N VAL A 272 -5.89 9.59 8.90
CA VAL A 272 -7.11 10.25 9.38
C VAL A 272 -7.61 9.63 10.68
N SER A 273 -7.59 8.29 10.79
CA SER A 273 -8.02 7.62 12.03
C SER A 273 -7.10 7.96 13.20
N CYS A 274 -5.78 7.99 12.97
CA CYS A 274 -4.79 8.35 13.97
C CYS A 274 -4.99 9.80 14.45
N MET A 275 -5.13 10.76 13.53
CA MET A 275 -5.33 12.18 13.85
C MET A 275 -6.60 12.38 14.67
N ARG A 276 -7.73 11.83 14.23
CA ARG A 276 -9.03 11.97 14.92
C ARG A 276 -9.06 11.34 16.31
N LEU A 277 -8.34 10.25 16.53
CA LEU A 277 -8.31 9.53 17.81
C LEU A 277 -7.15 9.99 18.71
N GLY A 278 -6.20 10.77 18.20
CA GLY A 278 -4.99 11.17 18.92
C GLY A 278 -4.14 9.99 19.36
N LYS A 279 -4.19 8.86 18.64
CA LYS A 279 -3.56 7.61 19.05
C LYS A 279 -2.98 6.85 17.86
N LEU A 280 -1.71 6.44 18.00
CA LEU A 280 -1.08 5.48 17.09
C LEU A 280 -1.70 4.09 17.27
N GLY A 281 -1.92 3.39 16.19
CA GLY A 281 -2.49 2.05 16.23
C GLY A 281 -2.66 1.45 14.84
N ASN A 282 -3.01 0.16 14.79
CA ASN A 282 -3.31 -0.51 13.55
C ASN A 282 -4.77 -0.25 13.15
N TYR A 283 -4.96 0.55 12.11
CA TYR A 283 -6.26 0.89 11.51
C TYR A 283 -6.50 0.12 10.21
N TRP A 284 -5.47 -0.53 9.66
CA TRP A 284 -5.55 -1.36 8.47
C TRP A 284 -6.44 -2.58 8.70
N ASN A 285 -6.27 -3.27 9.82
CA ASN A 285 -7.00 -4.50 10.15
C ASN A 285 -8.50 -4.31 10.40
N GLN A 286 -8.99 -3.08 10.52
CA GLN A 286 -10.42 -2.81 10.65
C GLN A 286 -11.24 -3.19 9.40
N THR A 287 -10.61 -3.58 8.30
CA THR A 287 -11.25 -3.87 7.01
C THR A 287 -10.67 -5.00 6.21
N GLU A 288 -9.40 -5.30 6.41
CA GLU A 288 -8.77 -6.50 5.87
C GLU A 288 -8.14 -7.23 7.05
N THR A 289 -8.47 -8.49 7.20
CA THR A 289 -7.87 -9.30 8.24
C THR A 289 -6.55 -9.86 7.73
N PHE A 290 -5.62 -10.16 8.64
CA PHE A 290 -4.37 -10.85 8.31
C PHE A 290 -4.61 -12.19 7.59
N GLU A 291 -5.81 -12.76 7.68
CA GLU A 291 -6.21 -13.96 6.95
C GLU A 291 -6.09 -13.81 5.43
N ALA A 292 -6.34 -12.60 4.90
CA ALA A 292 -6.14 -12.32 3.47
C ALA A 292 -4.65 -12.42 3.09
N LEU A 293 -3.75 -11.93 3.93
CA LEU A 293 -2.30 -12.06 3.75
C LEU A 293 -1.84 -13.51 3.96
N GLN A 294 -2.39 -14.21 4.97
CA GLN A 294 -2.05 -15.59 5.28
C GLN A 294 -2.24 -16.53 4.08
N ILE A 295 -3.32 -16.37 3.31
CA ILE A 295 -3.58 -17.19 2.11
C ILE A 295 -2.38 -17.18 1.15
N TYR A 296 -1.74 -16.04 0.95
CA TYR A 296 -0.59 -15.89 0.04
C TYR A 296 0.70 -16.41 0.68
N ILE A 297 0.89 -16.20 1.97
CA ILE A 297 2.03 -16.74 2.74
C ILE A 297 1.99 -18.28 2.74
N ASP A 298 0.83 -18.87 2.92
CA ASP A 298 0.63 -20.32 2.99
C ASP A 298 0.77 -21.03 1.63
N MET A 299 0.84 -20.28 0.50
CA MET A 299 1.15 -20.85 -0.82
C MET A 299 2.54 -21.48 -0.88
N ASN A 300 3.44 -21.09 0.02
CA ASN A 300 4.74 -21.70 0.27
C ASN A 300 5.59 -21.95 -0.99
N PHE A 301 5.65 -20.96 -1.89
CA PHE A 301 6.60 -20.99 -2.99
C PHE A 301 8.03 -21.06 -2.47
N GLU A 302 8.91 -21.76 -3.20
CA GLU A 302 10.32 -21.84 -2.86
C GLU A 302 10.92 -20.42 -2.79
N GLY A 303 11.54 -20.06 -1.65
CA GLY A 303 12.10 -18.72 -1.39
C GLY A 303 11.15 -17.77 -0.65
N LEU A 304 9.84 -17.84 -0.85
CA LEU A 304 8.88 -16.87 -0.30
C LEU A 304 8.95 -16.73 1.22
N ARG A 305 9.17 -17.84 1.95
CA ARG A 305 9.30 -17.82 3.40
C ARG A 305 10.53 -17.04 3.85
N ASP A 306 11.65 -17.27 3.19
CA ASP A 306 12.93 -16.62 3.51
C ASP A 306 12.86 -15.13 3.19
N ASP A 307 12.21 -14.76 2.10
CA ASP A 307 11.96 -13.38 1.71
C ASP A 307 11.11 -12.62 2.73
N ILE A 308 10.02 -13.25 3.21
CA ILE A 308 9.17 -12.64 4.24
C ILE A 308 9.93 -12.47 5.56
N LEU A 309 10.75 -13.46 5.95
CA LEU A 309 11.59 -13.37 7.14
C LEU A 309 12.64 -12.26 7.02
N SER A 310 13.25 -12.13 5.84
CA SER A 310 14.20 -11.06 5.53
C SER A 310 13.54 -9.69 5.66
N MET A 311 12.35 -9.52 5.09
CA MET A 311 11.61 -8.27 5.20
C MET A 311 11.12 -7.99 6.63
N LEU A 312 10.72 -8.99 7.41
CA LEU A 312 10.41 -8.84 8.84
C LEU A 312 11.64 -8.40 9.63
N ALA A 313 12.81 -8.90 9.28
CA ALA A 313 14.08 -8.46 9.84
C ALA A 313 14.45 -7.02 9.42
N GLY A 314 13.79 -6.45 8.41
CA GLY A 314 13.97 -5.06 7.95
C GLY A 314 14.86 -4.93 6.72
N GLU A 315 15.03 -6.00 5.96
CA GLU A 315 15.77 -5.97 4.69
C GLU A 315 14.83 -5.79 3.50
N GLU A 316 15.41 -5.43 2.39
CA GLU A 316 14.74 -5.38 1.11
C GLU A 316 15.06 -6.65 0.32
N VAL A 317 14.07 -7.17 -0.40
CA VAL A 317 14.19 -8.37 -1.21
C VAL A 317 14.04 -8.01 -2.68
N PRO A 318 14.96 -8.44 -3.55
CA PRO A 318 14.81 -8.25 -4.99
C PRO A 318 13.52 -8.91 -5.51
N VAL A 319 12.84 -8.29 -6.48
CA VAL A 319 11.62 -8.83 -7.08
C VAL A 319 11.56 -8.55 -8.57
N ASN A 320 11.10 -9.53 -9.35
CA ASN A 320 10.79 -9.38 -10.76
C ASN A 320 9.28 -9.17 -10.98
N THR A 321 8.85 -7.93 -11.04
CA THR A 321 7.42 -7.59 -11.25
C THR A 321 6.91 -7.86 -12.66
N GLY A 322 7.78 -8.21 -13.60
CA GLY A 322 7.43 -8.43 -15.02
C GLY A 322 6.74 -9.75 -15.32
N SER A 323 6.90 -10.76 -14.46
CA SER A 323 6.30 -12.09 -14.61
C SER A 323 4.82 -12.13 -14.22
N PHE A 324 4.38 -11.23 -13.35
CA PHE A 324 3.02 -11.20 -12.84
C PHE A 324 1.99 -10.88 -13.92
N THR A 325 0.97 -11.72 -14.03
CA THR A 325 -0.08 -11.62 -15.07
C THR A 325 -1.29 -10.79 -14.64
N ASN A 326 -1.20 -10.12 -13.48
CA ASN A 326 -2.26 -9.30 -12.90
C ASN A 326 -3.53 -10.11 -12.57
N ASP A 327 -3.37 -11.35 -12.11
CA ASP A 327 -4.48 -12.17 -11.62
C ASP A 327 -4.20 -12.77 -10.24
N MET A 328 -5.25 -13.21 -9.55
CA MET A 328 -5.16 -13.70 -8.18
C MET A 328 -5.05 -15.23 -8.07
N THR A 329 -4.86 -15.93 -9.18
CA THR A 329 -4.91 -17.40 -9.21
C THR A 329 -3.77 -18.03 -9.99
N THR A 330 -3.09 -17.28 -10.86
CA THR A 330 -2.02 -17.80 -11.72
C THR A 330 -0.66 -17.34 -11.19
N PHE A 331 -0.22 -17.92 -10.08
CA PHE A 331 1.10 -17.71 -9.53
C PHE A 331 2.03 -18.83 -9.99
N ARG A 332 3.23 -18.49 -10.42
CA ARG A 332 4.27 -19.42 -10.91
C ARG A 332 5.50 -19.41 -10.02
N THR A 333 5.80 -18.25 -9.42
CA THR A 333 6.97 -18.03 -8.59
C THR A 333 6.60 -17.18 -7.38
N GLU A 334 7.51 -17.06 -6.42
CA GLU A 334 7.43 -16.12 -5.30
C GLU A 334 7.29 -14.67 -5.78
N ASP A 335 7.96 -14.30 -6.88
CA ASP A 335 7.87 -12.96 -7.48
C ASP A 335 6.44 -12.54 -7.83
N ASP A 336 5.62 -13.49 -8.33
CA ASP A 336 4.22 -13.22 -8.65
C ASP A 336 3.41 -12.90 -7.38
N VAL A 337 3.68 -13.62 -6.28
CA VAL A 337 3.04 -13.38 -4.98
C VAL A 337 3.49 -12.05 -4.40
N LEU A 338 4.80 -11.78 -4.39
CA LEU A 338 5.36 -10.51 -3.91
C LEU A 338 4.80 -9.33 -4.70
N THR A 339 4.68 -9.46 -6.03
CA THR A 339 4.10 -8.42 -6.89
C THR A 339 2.62 -8.19 -6.57
N LEU A 340 1.83 -9.24 -6.34
CA LEU A 340 0.45 -9.07 -5.90
C LEU A 340 0.39 -8.34 -4.54
N LEU A 341 1.27 -8.69 -3.59
CA LEU A 341 1.31 -8.04 -2.28
C LEU A 341 1.66 -6.54 -2.37
N ILE A 342 2.44 -6.10 -3.39
CA ILE A 342 2.63 -4.67 -3.68
C ILE A 342 1.27 -4.02 -4.03
N HIS A 343 0.52 -4.61 -4.97
CA HIS A 343 -0.77 -4.05 -5.41
C HIS A 343 -1.82 -4.05 -4.31
N LEU A 344 -1.79 -5.04 -3.41
CA LEU A 344 -2.67 -5.10 -2.24
C LEU A 344 -2.25 -4.14 -1.12
N GLY A 345 -1.03 -3.58 -1.18
CA GLY A 345 -0.49 -2.64 -0.19
C GLY A 345 0.15 -3.30 1.02
N TYR A 346 0.43 -4.59 0.97
CA TYR A 346 1.20 -5.28 2.01
C TYR A 346 2.71 -5.11 1.85
N LEU A 347 3.19 -4.70 0.67
CA LEU A 347 4.60 -4.40 0.41
C LEU A 347 4.76 -3.02 -0.19
N GLY A 348 5.83 -2.35 0.21
CA GLY A 348 6.41 -1.21 -0.50
C GLY A 348 7.33 -1.71 -1.62
N TYR A 349 7.55 -0.88 -2.63
CA TYR A 349 8.39 -1.19 -3.77
C TYR A 349 9.34 -0.04 -4.08
N HIS A 350 10.64 -0.33 -4.21
CA HIS A 350 11.64 0.61 -4.69
C HIS A 350 11.91 0.36 -6.18
N TYR A 351 11.43 1.26 -7.03
CA TYR A 351 11.51 1.14 -8.48
C TYR A 351 12.96 1.00 -8.98
N SER A 352 13.87 1.87 -8.49
CA SER A 352 15.27 1.87 -8.92
C SER A 352 16.06 0.64 -8.48
N ALA A 353 15.79 0.13 -7.27
CA ALA A 353 16.42 -1.05 -6.71
C ALA A 353 15.74 -2.36 -7.16
N ARG A 354 14.53 -2.28 -7.67
CA ARG A 354 13.65 -3.42 -7.98
C ARG A 354 13.51 -4.36 -6.78
N SER A 355 13.26 -3.78 -5.62
CA SER A 355 13.15 -4.49 -4.35
C SER A 355 11.83 -4.20 -3.65
N VAL A 356 11.41 -5.13 -2.80
CA VAL A 356 10.24 -5.02 -1.94
C VAL A 356 10.63 -5.03 -0.48
N PHE A 357 9.81 -4.42 0.35
CA PHE A 357 9.99 -4.35 1.79
C PHE A 357 8.65 -4.18 2.50
N ILE A 358 8.60 -4.47 3.80
CA ILE A 358 7.42 -4.20 4.62
C ILE A 358 7.38 -2.69 4.92
N PRO A 359 6.34 -1.96 4.47
CA PRO A 359 6.40 -0.51 4.40
C PRO A 359 6.44 0.19 5.77
N ASN A 360 5.74 -0.33 6.77
CA ASN A 360 5.58 0.37 8.04
C ASN A 360 5.19 -0.57 9.19
N ASP A 361 5.10 -0.02 10.40
CA ASP A 361 4.78 -0.79 11.61
C ASP A 361 3.34 -1.34 11.59
N GLU A 362 2.39 -0.65 10.95
CA GLU A 362 1.00 -1.10 10.81
C GLU A 362 0.93 -2.42 10.00
N ILE A 363 1.52 -2.43 8.82
CA ILE A 363 1.56 -3.60 7.94
C ILE A 363 2.45 -4.70 8.51
N ARG A 364 3.55 -4.33 9.18
CA ARG A 364 4.41 -5.28 9.87
C ARG A 364 3.65 -6.09 10.92
N ALA A 365 2.72 -5.45 11.65
CA ALA A 365 1.88 -6.16 12.62
C ALA A 365 0.98 -7.20 11.93
N GLU A 366 0.49 -6.95 10.71
CA GLU A 366 -0.30 -7.92 9.94
C GLU A 366 0.54 -9.15 9.55
N TYR A 367 1.80 -8.95 9.12
CA TYR A 367 2.71 -10.06 8.86
C TYR A 367 2.99 -10.92 10.10
N VAL A 368 3.22 -10.28 11.25
CA VAL A 368 3.42 -11.00 12.52
C VAL A 368 2.19 -11.81 12.90
N ASN A 369 1.00 -11.25 12.74
CA ASN A 369 -0.24 -11.96 13.02
C ASN A 369 -0.42 -13.17 12.07
N ALA A 370 -0.21 -12.97 10.75
CA ALA A 370 -0.32 -14.02 9.76
C ALA A 370 0.67 -15.17 10.02
N VAL A 371 1.94 -14.85 10.26
CA VAL A 371 3.00 -15.81 10.60
C VAL A 371 2.71 -16.54 11.93
N SER A 372 2.07 -15.87 12.88
CA SER A 372 1.74 -16.47 14.20
C SER A 372 0.65 -17.54 14.15
N VAL A 373 -0.17 -17.54 13.10
CA VAL A 373 -1.30 -18.49 12.92
C VAL A 373 -0.96 -19.57 11.88
N SER A 374 -0.04 -19.28 10.95
CA SER A 374 0.42 -20.25 9.94
C SER A 374 1.28 -21.36 10.56
N ASP A 375 1.59 -22.42 9.78
CA ASP A 375 2.48 -23.54 10.17
C ASP A 375 3.96 -23.13 10.40
N TRP A 376 4.23 -21.84 10.59
CA TRP A 376 5.52 -21.27 10.93
C TRP A 376 5.77 -21.24 12.45
N GLY A 377 5.38 -22.31 13.15
CA GLY A 377 5.35 -22.40 14.61
C GLY A 377 6.66 -22.04 15.31
N GLU A 378 7.79 -22.26 14.66
CA GLU A 378 9.12 -21.93 15.18
C GLU A 378 9.39 -20.42 15.11
N VAL A 379 9.12 -19.78 13.98
CA VAL A 379 9.24 -18.32 13.84
C VAL A 379 8.29 -17.59 14.81
N SER A 380 7.07 -18.11 14.97
CA SER A 380 6.10 -17.58 15.94
C SER A 380 6.64 -17.63 17.38
N LYS A 381 7.37 -18.68 17.75
CA LYS A 381 8.03 -18.76 19.07
C LYS A 381 9.13 -17.73 19.22
N ALA A 382 9.99 -17.55 18.19
CA ALA A 382 11.06 -16.54 18.23
C ALA A 382 10.48 -15.13 18.45
N LEU A 383 9.44 -14.78 17.71
CA LEU A 383 8.75 -13.50 17.86
C LEU A 383 8.13 -13.31 19.25
N LYS A 384 7.52 -14.35 19.82
CA LYS A 384 6.96 -14.31 21.20
C LYS A 384 8.06 -14.17 22.26
N ASN A 385 9.17 -14.89 22.10
CA ASN A 385 10.29 -14.86 23.04
C ASN A 385 11.14 -13.59 22.93
N SER A 386 10.96 -12.80 21.87
CA SER A 386 11.75 -11.59 21.63
C SER A 386 11.59 -10.52 22.73
N ALA A 387 10.43 -10.46 23.39
CA ALA A 387 10.20 -9.56 24.52
C ALA A 387 11.06 -9.92 25.73
N ASP A 388 11.18 -11.23 26.03
CA ASP A 388 12.00 -11.74 27.13
C ASP A 388 13.49 -11.51 26.85
N THR A 389 13.92 -11.70 25.59
CA THR A 389 15.31 -11.44 25.15
C THR A 389 15.65 -9.95 25.30
N LEU A 390 14.77 -9.05 24.89
CA LEU A 390 14.95 -7.61 25.07
C LEU A 390 15.00 -7.23 26.54
N GLN A 391 14.13 -7.77 27.37
CA GLN A 391 14.14 -7.53 28.79
C GLN A 391 15.43 -8.04 29.45
N ALA A 392 15.98 -9.17 28.97
CA ALA A 392 17.27 -9.69 29.42
C ALA A 392 18.42 -8.74 29.07
N ILE A 393 18.40 -8.06 27.91
CA ILE A 393 19.37 -7.02 27.57
C ILE A 393 19.31 -5.87 28.58
N TRP A 394 18.11 -5.32 28.84
CA TRP A 394 17.96 -4.21 29.79
C TRP A 394 18.44 -4.54 31.19
N GLN A 395 18.40 -5.83 31.56
CA GLN A 395 18.82 -6.32 32.88
C GLN A 395 20.25 -6.85 32.92
N GLY A 396 21.01 -6.76 31.81
CA GLY A 396 22.39 -7.24 31.72
C GLY A 396 22.52 -8.77 31.85
N ARG A 397 21.48 -9.54 31.51
CA ARG A 397 21.45 -11.00 31.67
C ARG A 397 22.03 -11.70 30.43
N GLU A 398 23.32 -11.62 30.23
CA GLU A 398 24.07 -12.09 29.05
C GLU A 398 23.72 -13.53 28.62
N LYS A 399 23.62 -14.47 29.57
CA LYS A 399 23.27 -15.88 29.28
C LYS A 399 21.85 -16.04 28.72
N GLN A 400 20.90 -15.27 29.24
CA GLN A 400 19.51 -15.33 28.74
C GLN A 400 19.39 -14.71 27.35
N VAL A 401 20.16 -13.66 27.06
CA VAL A 401 20.22 -13.08 25.71
C VAL A 401 20.81 -14.11 24.73
N ALA A 402 21.94 -14.72 25.05
CA ALA A 402 22.56 -15.75 24.21
C ALA A 402 21.61 -16.95 23.95
N GLU A 403 20.84 -17.38 24.97
CA GLU A 403 19.84 -18.44 24.82
C GLU A 403 18.66 -18.02 23.96
N GLY A 404 18.13 -16.79 24.10
CA GLY A 404 17.05 -16.27 23.26
C GLY A 404 17.47 -16.19 21.79
N ILE A 405 18.70 -15.76 21.51
CA ILE A 405 19.28 -15.74 20.16
C ILE A 405 19.48 -17.17 19.63
N ARG A 406 19.96 -18.10 20.46
CA ARG A 406 20.11 -19.50 20.09
C ARG A 406 18.77 -20.13 19.69
N GLN A 407 17.71 -19.87 20.41
CA GLN A 407 16.37 -20.33 20.08
C GLN A 407 15.91 -19.76 18.74
N ALA A 408 16.05 -18.45 18.53
CA ALA A 408 15.74 -17.82 17.25
C ALA A 408 16.55 -18.41 16.08
N HIS A 409 17.83 -18.76 16.33
CA HIS A 409 18.68 -19.42 15.34
C HIS A 409 18.20 -20.83 14.97
N PHE A 410 17.85 -21.66 15.91
CA PHE A 410 17.32 -23.00 15.64
C PHE A 410 16.04 -22.94 14.81
N GLU A 411 15.20 -21.93 15.06
CA GLU A 411 13.94 -21.70 14.40
C GLU A 411 14.09 -21.11 12.98
N THR A 412 15.25 -20.51 12.67
CA THR A 412 15.61 -19.99 11.33
C THR A 412 16.62 -20.87 10.58
N SER A 413 16.91 -22.08 11.05
CA SER A 413 17.99 -22.97 10.58
C SER A 413 17.86 -23.45 9.12
N HIS A 414 16.76 -23.18 8.44
CA HIS A 414 16.60 -23.41 6.99
C HIS A 414 17.30 -22.35 6.14
N ILE A 415 17.61 -21.16 6.68
CA ILE A 415 18.45 -20.16 6.04
C ILE A 415 19.88 -20.67 6.11
N GLN A 416 20.61 -20.69 4.98
CA GLN A 416 22.01 -21.09 4.96
C GLN A 416 22.82 -20.15 5.85
N TYR A 417 23.12 -20.60 7.08
CA TYR A 417 23.81 -19.85 8.11
C TYR A 417 25.31 -19.87 7.84
N ASN A 418 25.78 -19.03 6.92
CA ASN A 418 27.16 -19.07 6.44
C ASN A 418 27.98 -17.82 6.74
N ASP A 419 27.37 -16.72 7.19
CA ASP A 419 28.05 -15.44 7.36
C ASP A 419 27.44 -14.53 8.45
N GLU A 420 28.02 -13.35 8.61
CA GLU A 420 27.59 -12.30 9.54
C GLU A 420 26.18 -11.77 9.23
N ASN A 421 25.73 -11.81 7.96
CA ASN A 421 24.40 -11.38 7.55
C ASN A 421 23.31 -12.30 8.11
N ALA A 422 23.49 -13.62 8.01
CA ALA A 422 22.57 -14.60 8.59
C ALA A 422 22.43 -14.44 10.11
N LEU A 423 23.52 -14.08 10.80
CA LEU A 423 23.49 -13.74 12.23
C LEU A 423 22.65 -12.48 12.49
N SER A 424 22.79 -11.46 11.64
CA SER A 424 22.01 -10.21 11.73
C SER A 424 20.50 -10.47 11.63
N TYR A 425 20.04 -11.37 10.75
CA TYR A 425 18.66 -11.80 10.65
C TYR A 425 18.14 -12.42 11.94
N THR A 426 18.86 -13.39 12.42
CA THR A 426 18.50 -14.10 13.66
C THR A 426 18.33 -13.13 14.83
N ILE A 427 19.24 -12.17 14.96
CA ILE A 427 19.20 -11.17 16.03
C ILE A 427 18.04 -10.19 15.84
N SER A 428 17.73 -9.80 14.61
CA SER A 428 16.57 -8.95 14.32
C SER A 428 15.26 -9.63 14.73
N LEU A 429 15.14 -10.94 14.55
CA LEU A 429 13.97 -11.71 15.02
C LEU A 429 14.00 -11.90 16.54
N ALA A 430 15.17 -12.25 17.12
CA ALA A 430 15.32 -12.40 18.56
C ALA A 430 15.04 -11.11 19.35
N LEU A 431 15.21 -9.96 18.71
CA LEU A 431 14.97 -8.63 19.26
C LEU A 431 13.78 -7.92 18.62
N TYR A 432 12.88 -8.67 17.98
CA TYR A 432 11.73 -8.09 17.28
C TYR A 432 10.91 -7.13 18.16
N ALA A 433 10.68 -7.49 19.43
CA ALA A 433 9.93 -6.68 20.39
C ALA A 433 10.55 -5.29 20.65
N ALA A 434 11.86 -5.11 20.34
CA ALA A 434 12.51 -3.82 20.47
C ALA A 434 11.84 -2.73 19.62
N ARG A 435 11.24 -3.09 18.48
CA ARG A 435 10.52 -2.15 17.61
C ARG A 435 9.36 -1.42 18.28
N ASN A 436 8.81 -1.97 19.35
CA ASN A 436 7.77 -1.31 20.16
C ASN A 436 8.31 -0.10 20.95
N PHE A 437 9.60 -0.07 21.22
CA PHE A 437 10.25 0.90 22.09
C PHE A 437 11.28 1.78 21.38
N TYR A 438 11.84 1.28 20.26
CA TYR A 438 12.99 1.84 19.58
C TYR A 438 12.72 2.11 18.10
N THR A 439 13.41 3.10 17.56
CA THR A 439 13.74 3.17 16.14
C THR A 439 15.02 2.36 15.95
N VAL A 440 15.01 1.41 15.01
CA VAL A 440 16.14 0.51 14.76
C VAL A 440 16.86 0.97 13.50
N HIS A 441 18.17 1.20 13.62
CA HIS A 441 19.04 1.55 12.51
C HIS A 441 20.04 0.42 12.28
N ARG A 442 20.22 0.02 11.03
CA ARG A 442 21.28 -0.89 10.58
C ARG A 442 22.42 -0.06 10.00
N GLU A 443 23.65 -0.52 10.21
CA GLU A 443 24.85 0.13 9.67
C GLU A 443 24.87 1.66 9.96
N LEU A 444 24.49 2.04 11.18
CA LEU A 444 24.52 3.45 11.56
C LEU A 444 25.97 3.95 11.58
N SER A 445 26.24 4.97 10.76
CA SER A 445 27.53 5.66 10.74
C SER A 445 27.83 6.30 12.09
N GLY A 446 28.96 5.93 12.70
CA GLY A 446 29.42 6.49 13.96
C GLY A 446 30.94 6.49 14.04
N GLY A 447 31.55 7.59 14.45
CA GLY A 447 32.99 7.69 14.62
C GLY A 447 33.79 7.23 13.40
N LYS A 448 34.56 6.11 13.53
CA LYS A 448 35.44 5.56 12.50
C LYS A 448 34.85 4.36 11.75
N GLY A 449 33.53 4.17 11.74
CA GLY A 449 32.89 3.05 11.06
C GLY A 449 31.38 3.02 11.21
N PHE A 450 30.81 1.82 11.06
CA PHE A 450 29.37 1.57 11.17
C PHE A 450 29.13 0.52 12.25
N ALA A 451 28.12 0.79 13.11
CA ALA A 451 27.60 -0.20 14.04
C ALA A 451 26.58 -1.09 13.33
N ASP A 452 26.62 -2.41 13.57
CA ASP A 452 25.74 -3.36 12.87
C ASP A 452 24.25 -3.07 13.12
N LEU A 453 23.89 -2.83 14.41
CA LEU A 453 22.53 -2.47 14.81
C LEU A 453 22.56 -1.41 15.91
N VAL A 454 21.74 -0.36 15.76
CA VAL A 454 21.56 0.67 16.78
C VAL A 454 20.07 0.84 17.06
N PHE A 455 19.72 0.81 18.35
CA PHE A 455 18.36 0.97 18.83
C PHE A 455 18.25 2.30 19.57
N ILE A 456 17.55 3.27 18.98
CA ILE A 456 17.32 4.61 19.55
C ILE A 456 15.94 4.63 20.19
N PRO A 457 15.81 4.91 21.51
CA PRO A 457 14.52 4.96 22.17
C PRO A 457 13.60 6.00 21.51
N ARG A 458 12.35 5.63 21.26
CA ARG A 458 11.33 6.60 20.81
C ARG A 458 11.05 7.59 21.93
N LYS A 459 10.69 8.84 21.63
CA LYS A 459 10.52 9.94 22.60
C LYS A 459 9.69 9.54 23.83
N ARG A 460 8.61 8.79 23.64
CA ARG A 460 7.72 8.31 24.74
C ARG A 460 8.34 7.24 25.64
N PHE A 461 9.50 6.69 25.26
CA PHE A 461 10.24 5.65 25.96
C PHE A 461 11.69 6.10 26.26
N ALA A 462 11.89 7.40 26.45
CA ALA A 462 13.19 7.98 26.73
C ALA A 462 13.83 7.47 28.06
N ASP A 463 13.07 6.77 28.89
CA ASP A 463 13.55 6.06 30.09
C ASP A 463 14.33 4.78 29.74
N LYS A 464 14.18 4.23 28.53
CA LYS A 464 14.89 3.04 28.08
C LYS A 464 16.29 3.38 27.62
N PRO A 465 17.29 2.48 27.84
CA PRO A 465 18.65 2.69 27.34
C PRO A 465 18.70 2.62 25.81
N ALA A 466 19.48 3.48 25.17
CA ALA A 466 19.87 3.23 23.79
C ALA A 466 20.79 1.98 23.72
N LEU A 467 20.75 1.23 22.60
CA LEU A 467 21.55 0.03 22.45
C LEU A 467 22.44 0.15 21.21
N VAL A 468 23.72 -0.19 21.34
CA VAL A 468 24.65 -0.39 20.22
C VAL A 468 25.03 -1.85 20.21
N VAL A 469 24.69 -2.54 19.14
CA VAL A 469 24.89 -3.99 18.98
C VAL A 469 25.92 -4.23 17.90
N GLU A 470 26.94 -5.00 18.21
CA GLU A 470 27.99 -5.44 17.29
C GLU A 470 28.02 -6.96 17.21
N LEU A 471 28.09 -7.48 16.01
CA LEU A 471 28.03 -8.90 15.71
C LEU A 471 29.40 -9.43 15.37
N LYS A 472 29.68 -10.66 15.77
CA LYS A 472 30.92 -11.38 15.42
C LYS A 472 30.61 -12.81 15.03
N TRP A 473 31.34 -13.26 14.07
CA TRP A 473 31.26 -14.61 13.54
C TRP A 473 32.59 -15.34 13.78
N ASN A 474 32.59 -16.46 14.50
CA ASN A 474 33.80 -17.23 14.88
C ASN A 474 34.88 -16.40 15.58
N LYS A 475 34.49 -15.42 16.40
CA LYS A 475 35.37 -14.58 17.21
C LYS A 475 34.93 -14.67 18.68
N ASP A 476 34.75 -13.55 19.35
CA ASP A 476 34.19 -13.51 20.70
C ASP A 476 33.37 -12.23 20.94
N ALA A 477 32.45 -12.28 21.89
CA ALA A 477 31.55 -11.18 22.23
C ALA A 477 32.26 -10.01 22.92
N VAL A 478 33.40 -10.27 23.59
CA VAL A 478 34.23 -9.23 24.23
C VAL A 478 34.92 -8.39 23.17
N GLY A 479 35.41 -9.04 22.10
CA GLY A 479 36.01 -8.37 20.95
C GLY A 479 35.00 -7.47 20.20
N ALA A 480 33.70 -7.83 20.20
CA ALA A 480 32.66 -6.97 19.68
C ALA A 480 32.54 -5.67 20.51
N ILE A 481 32.50 -5.76 21.82
CA ILE A 481 32.46 -4.57 22.70
C ILE A 481 33.74 -3.71 22.52
N ALA A 482 34.90 -4.33 22.40
CA ALA A 482 36.14 -3.62 22.15
C ALA A 482 36.08 -2.83 20.83
N GLN A 483 35.51 -3.40 19.77
CA GLN A 483 35.37 -2.74 18.49
C GLN A 483 34.42 -1.53 18.57
N ILE A 484 33.27 -1.61 19.28
CA ILE A 484 32.38 -0.50 19.48
C ILE A 484 33.12 0.69 20.10
N LYS A 485 33.96 0.42 21.13
CA LYS A 485 34.75 1.43 21.83
C LYS A 485 35.86 2.01 20.96
N GLU A 486 36.63 1.18 20.28
CA GLU A 486 37.75 1.58 19.42
C GLU A 486 37.31 2.43 18.24
N ARG A 487 36.16 2.10 17.65
CA ARG A 487 35.61 2.79 16.50
C ARG A 487 34.73 3.98 16.87
N GLU A 488 34.54 4.24 18.16
CA GLU A 488 33.85 5.40 18.69
C GLU A 488 32.38 5.52 18.14
N TYR A 489 31.67 4.39 17.92
CA TYR A 489 30.31 4.37 17.40
C TYR A 489 29.31 5.19 18.23
N CYS A 490 29.63 5.41 19.52
CA CYS A 490 28.79 6.15 20.44
C CYS A 490 28.84 7.68 20.25
N GLN A 491 29.72 8.22 19.37
CA GLN A 491 29.79 9.69 19.14
C GLN A 491 28.50 10.27 18.57
N SER A 492 27.81 9.53 17.71
CA SER A 492 26.52 9.93 17.14
C SER A 492 25.35 9.83 18.14
N LEU A 493 25.59 9.31 19.35
CA LEU A 493 24.61 9.04 20.39
C LEU A 493 24.90 9.86 21.68
N GLU A 494 25.51 11.03 21.55
CA GLU A 494 25.92 11.86 22.71
C GLU A 494 24.76 12.20 23.64
N GLU A 495 23.56 12.38 23.12
CA GLU A 495 22.34 12.68 23.90
C GLU A 495 21.89 11.52 24.82
N TYR A 496 22.39 10.29 24.57
CA TYR A 496 22.10 9.09 25.37
C TYR A 496 23.23 8.73 26.34
N HIS A 497 24.26 9.57 26.48
CA HIS A 497 25.35 9.33 27.43
C HIS A 497 24.79 9.18 28.86
N GLY A 498 25.13 8.05 29.51
CA GLY A 498 24.60 7.70 30.83
C GLY A 498 23.38 6.77 30.82
N ASN A 499 22.77 6.53 29.65
CA ASN A 499 21.72 5.56 29.45
C ASN A 499 21.93 4.81 28.11
N LEU A 500 23.13 4.23 27.93
CA LEU A 500 23.54 3.53 26.71
C LEU A 500 24.17 2.18 27.06
N LEU A 501 23.69 1.12 26.45
CA LEU A 501 24.23 -0.23 26.57
C LEU A 501 24.97 -0.63 25.29
N LEU A 502 26.17 -1.18 25.47
CA LEU A 502 26.93 -1.85 24.43
C LEU A 502 26.66 -3.35 24.50
N VAL A 503 26.26 -3.94 23.39
CA VAL A 503 25.89 -5.36 23.31
C VAL A 503 26.74 -6.05 22.24
N GLY A 504 27.66 -6.88 22.66
CA GLY A 504 28.46 -7.73 21.77
C GLY A 504 27.83 -9.11 21.67
N ILE A 505 27.64 -9.60 20.45
CA ILE A 505 27.06 -10.93 20.18
C ILE A 505 28.03 -11.67 19.26
N ASN A 506 28.32 -12.95 19.58
CA ASN A 506 29.11 -13.81 18.74
C ASN A 506 28.45 -15.17 18.54
N TYR A 507 28.60 -15.72 17.35
CA TYR A 507 28.29 -17.11 17.04
C TYR A 507 29.58 -17.88 16.69
N ASP A 508 29.79 -19.02 17.35
CA ASP A 508 30.88 -19.94 17.05
C ASP A 508 30.34 -21.15 16.25
N LYS A 509 30.75 -21.25 14.99
CA LYS A 509 30.30 -22.31 14.07
C LYS A 509 30.77 -23.71 14.52
N LYS A 510 31.88 -23.81 15.25
CA LYS A 510 32.43 -25.10 15.70
C LYS A 510 31.65 -25.68 16.86
N THR A 511 31.32 -24.84 17.84
CA THR A 511 30.54 -25.23 19.01
C THR A 511 29.04 -25.10 18.80
N GLN A 512 28.62 -24.38 17.77
CA GLN A 512 27.23 -23.99 17.50
C GLN A 512 26.60 -23.18 18.65
N GLU A 513 27.41 -22.44 19.37
CA GLU A 513 26.98 -21.66 20.53
C GLU A 513 26.99 -20.16 20.23
N HIS A 514 26.00 -19.47 20.81
CA HIS A 514 25.95 -18.02 20.88
C HIS A 514 26.52 -17.54 22.20
N SER A 515 27.22 -16.43 22.17
CA SER A 515 27.70 -15.73 23.37
C SER A 515 27.32 -14.26 23.29
N CYS A 516 26.99 -13.68 24.45
CA CYS A 516 26.64 -12.28 24.57
C CYS A 516 27.47 -11.63 25.67
N LYS A 517 27.86 -10.36 25.44
CA LYS A 517 28.48 -9.48 26.42
C LYS A 517 27.76 -8.15 26.44
N ILE A 518 27.44 -7.66 27.63
CA ILE A 518 26.70 -6.39 27.81
C ILE A 518 27.49 -5.48 28.75
N GLU A 519 27.72 -4.26 28.34
CA GLU A 519 28.38 -3.25 29.17
C GLU A 519 27.63 -1.92 29.11
N GLU A 520 27.54 -1.22 30.28
CA GLU A 520 27.10 0.17 30.28
C GLU A 520 28.21 1.06 29.70
N TYR A 521 27.82 1.94 28.77
CA TYR A 521 28.75 2.94 28.27
C TYR A 521 28.90 4.07 29.29
N ARG A 522 30.07 4.16 29.92
CA ARG A 522 30.47 5.26 30.83
C ARG A 522 31.62 6.00 30.15
N LYS A 523 31.42 7.31 29.93
CA LYS A 523 32.48 8.19 29.41
C LYS A 523 33.49 8.48 30.48
#